data_dd8e757bdd19795bff87fad67070cb28
#
_entry.id   dd8e757bdd19795bff87fad67070cb28
#
_cell.length_a   1.000
_cell.length_b   1.000
_cell.length_c   1.000
_cell.angle_alpha   90.00
_cell.angle_beta   90.00
_cell.angle_gamma   90.00
#
_symmetry.space_group_name_H-M   'P 1'
#
loop_
_entity.id
_entity.type
_entity.pdbx_description
1 polymer ?
#
loop_
_entity_poly.entity_id
_entity_poly.type
_entity_poly.pdbx_seq_one_letter_code
_entity_poly.pdbx_strand_id
1 'polypeptide(L)'
;GIFAVRDKLGRTPVIIGKKDSAYAVSSEPNAFPNLDFDIDYFVGPGEIIHITENGWKQVRKPNDKMQVCSFFWVYFGFPSCDYEGINVDIVRNALGEALGKADVDTEADFACGIPDSGIGHAIGYAIGKGIPYKRGILKYTPTWPRSFTPSQQSMRNLVAKMKILPNRQMLTGKRVVFCDDS
;
A
#
# COMPACT_ATOMS: atom_id res chain seq x y z
N GLY A 1 -1.24 -6.82 -31.16
CA GLY A 1 -2.11 -6.50 -30.04
C GLY A 1 -1.61 -7.10 -28.70
N ILE A 2 -2.23 -6.70 -27.61
CA ILE A 2 -1.90 -7.14 -26.25
C ILE A 2 -3.13 -7.87 -25.68
N PHE A 3 -2.92 -8.96 -24.96
CA PHE A 3 -3.98 -9.60 -24.19
C PHE A 3 -3.79 -9.25 -22.71
N ALA A 4 -4.76 -8.57 -22.11
CA ALA A 4 -4.88 -8.38 -20.67
C ALA A 4 -5.74 -9.50 -20.11
N VAL A 5 -5.19 -10.28 -19.19
CA VAL A 5 -5.84 -11.47 -18.62
C VAL A 5 -5.74 -11.42 -17.11
N ARG A 6 -6.87 -11.53 -16.43
CA ARG A 6 -6.90 -11.65 -14.97
C ARG A 6 -7.17 -13.10 -14.57
N ASP A 7 -6.58 -13.56 -13.47
CA ASP A 7 -6.80 -14.91 -12.98
C ASP A 7 -8.29 -15.20 -12.67
N LYS A 8 -8.64 -16.49 -12.59
CA LYS A 8 -10.02 -16.95 -12.48
C LYS A 8 -10.81 -16.33 -11.30
N LEU A 9 -10.14 -16.02 -10.22
CA LEU A 9 -10.75 -15.45 -9.01
C LEU A 9 -10.49 -13.95 -8.87
N GLY A 10 -9.71 -13.34 -9.76
CA GLY A 10 -9.37 -11.93 -9.69
C GLY A 10 -8.46 -11.56 -8.51
N ARG A 11 -7.58 -12.48 -8.09
CA ARG A 11 -6.68 -12.32 -6.95
C ARG A 11 -5.81 -11.07 -7.08
N THR A 12 -5.19 -10.90 -8.25
CA THR A 12 -4.33 -9.76 -8.56
C THR A 12 -5.06 -8.81 -9.49
N PRO A 13 -5.14 -7.52 -9.17
CA PRO A 13 -5.73 -6.52 -10.05
C PRO A 13 -5.00 -6.46 -11.41
N VAL A 14 -5.77 -6.25 -12.47
CA VAL A 14 -5.28 -5.95 -13.81
C VAL A 14 -6.10 -4.77 -14.32
N ILE A 15 -5.40 -3.69 -14.69
CA ILE A 15 -6.03 -2.41 -14.99
C ILE A 15 -5.58 -1.97 -16.37
N ILE A 16 -6.50 -1.42 -17.15
CA ILE A 16 -6.24 -0.83 -18.45
C ILE A 16 -6.29 0.68 -18.28
N GLY A 17 -5.24 1.35 -18.70
CA GLY A 17 -5.17 2.80 -18.82
C GLY A 17 -5.22 3.25 -20.26
N LYS A 18 -5.72 4.46 -20.48
CA LYS A 18 -5.83 5.10 -21.80
C LYS A 18 -5.24 6.49 -21.77
N LYS A 19 -4.48 6.83 -22.81
CA LYS A 19 -4.00 8.18 -23.08
C LYS A 19 -4.07 8.42 -24.58
N ASP A 20 -4.91 9.35 -25.02
CA ASP A 20 -5.18 9.59 -26.43
C ASP A 20 -5.58 8.31 -27.20
N SER A 21 -4.73 7.86 -28.12
CA SER A 21 -4.88 6.60 -28.86
C SER A 21 -4.10 5.42 -28.26
N ALA A 22 -3.34 5.63 -27.17
CA ALA A 22 -2.50 4.63 -26.55
C ALA A 22 -3.21 3.93 -25.39
N TYR A 23 -2.90 2.64 -25.24
CA TYR A 23 -3.37 1.82 -24.10
C TYR A 23 -2.17 1.24 -23.35
N ALA A 24 -2.31 1.15 -22.04
CA ALA A 24 -1.35 0.49 -21.16
C ALA A 24 -2.05 -0.49 -20.23
N VAL A 25 -1.34 -1.52 -19.79
CA VAL A 25 -1.84 -2.51 -18.82
C VAL A 25 -0.89 -2.56 -17.64
N SER A 26 -1.41 -2.46 -16.44
CA SER A 26 -0.64 -2.57 -15.19
C SER A 26 -1.46 -3.24 -14.10
N SER A 27 -0.77 -3.84 -13.12
CA SER A 27 -1.37 -4.24 -11.84
C SER A 27 -1.23 -3.15 -10.77
N GLU A 28 -0.49 -2.07 -11.07
CA GLU A 28 -0.21 -0.95 -10.17
C GLU A 28 -0.93 0.31 -10.68
N PRO A 29 -2.00 0.78 -9.99
CA PRO A 29 -2.81 1.92 -10.44
C PRO A 29 -2.03 3.21 -10.59
N ASN A 30 -1.03 3.47 -9.72
CA ASN A 30 -0.24 4.70 -9.76
C ASN A 30 0.65 4.83 -11.01
N ALA A 31 0.86 3.75 -11.75
CA ALA A 31 1.58 3.82 -13.01
C ALA A 31 0.88 4.74 -14.03
N PHE A 32 -0.44 4.80 -13.97
CA PHE A 32 -1.24 5.57 -14.94
C PHE A 32 -1.12 7.08 -14.74
N PRO A 33 -1.47 7.68 -13.58
CA PRO A 33 -1.34 9.12 -13.41
C PRO A 33 0.11 9.62 -13.51
N ASN A 34 1.10 8.80 -13.14
CA ASN A 34 2.51 9.16 -13.27
C ASN A 34 2.97 9.30 -14.74
N LEU A 35 2.22 8.72 -15.68
CA LEU A 35 2.51 8.75 -17.11
C LEU A 35 1.42 9.48 -17.92
N ASP A 36 0.54 10.23 -17.22
CA ASP A 36 -0.61 10.95 -17.79
C ASP A 36 -1.60 10.01 -18.52
N PHE A 37 -1.81 8.80 -18.02
CA PHE A 37 -2.89 7.93 -18.44
C PHE A 37 -4.07 8.06 -17.48
N ASP A 38 -5.28 8.03 -18.01
CA ASP A 38 -6.48 7.82 -17.23
C ASP A 38 -6.74 6.32 -17.04
N ILE A 39 -7.29 5.94 -15.90
CA ILE A 39 -7.77 4.57 -15.69
C ILE A 39 -9.05 4.39 -16.53
N ASP A 40 -9.00 3.47 -17.47
CA ASP A 40 -10.10 3.20 -18.40
C ASP A 40 -10.96 2.02 -17.96
N TYR A 41 -10.32 0.92 -17.50
CA TYR A 41 -11.06 -0.29 -17.14
C TYR A 41 -10.32 -1.17 -16.13
N PHE A 42 -11.05 -1.71 -15.14
CA PHE A 42 -10.58 -2.77 -14.25
C PHE A 42 -11.02 -4.12 -14.80
N VAL A 43 -10.08 -4.96 -15.20
CA VAL A 43 -10.35 -6.29 -15.76
C VAL A 43 -10.91 -7.19 -14.65
N GLY A 44 -12.06 -7.82 -14.91
CA GLY A 44 -12.75 -8.67 -13.94
C GLY A 44 -12.10 -10.06 -13.75
N PRO A 45 -12.57 -10.86 -12.77
CA PRO A 45 -12.02 -12.17 -12.48
C PRO A 45 -12.18 -13.14 -13.65
N GLY A 46 -11.10 -13.71 -14.14
CA GLY A 46 -11.09 -14.62 -15.28
C GLY A 46 -11.38 -13.98 -16.64
N GLU A 47 -11.48 -12.65 -16.69
CA GLU A 47 -11.73 -11.91 -17.90
C GLU A 47 -10.50 -11.85 -18.82
N ILE A 48 -10.77 -11.80 -20.13
CA ILE A 48 -9.76 -11.64 -21.17
C ILE A 48 -10.15 -10.48 -22.07
N ILE A 49 -9.27 -9.50 -22.16
CA ILE A 49 -9.39 -8.32 -23.01
C ILE A 49 -8.29 -8.36 -24.08
N HIS A 50 -8.66 -8.14 -25.33
CA HIS A 50 -7.72 -7.96 -26.42
C HIS A 50 -7.63 -6.47 -26.78
N ILE A 51 -6.45 -5.90 -26.67
CA ILE A 51 -6.15 -4.48 -26.94
C ILE A 51 -5.40 -4.37 -28.26
N THR A 52 -5.85 -3.48 -29.13
CA THR A 52 -5.25 -3.16 -30.42
C THR A 52 -5.08 -1.64 -30.56
N GLU A 53 -4.51 -1.17 -31.65
CA GLU A 53 -4.45 0.25 -32.01
C GLU A 53 -5.84 0.91 -32.18
N ASN A 54 -6.86 0.10 -32.48
CA ASN A 54 -8.25 0.58 -32.68
C ASN A 54 -9.10 0.52 -31.41
N GLY A 55 -8.52 0.21 -30.27
CA GLY A 55 -9.22 0.06 -29.00
C GLY A 55 -9.12 -1.35 -28.42
N TRP A 56 -9.93 -1.63 -27.41
CA TRP A 56 -9.98 -2.96 -26.82
C TRP A 56 -11.36 -3.62 -26.97
N LYS A 57 -11.36 -4.93 -26.95
CA LYS A 57 -12.57 -5.74 -26.93
C LYS A 57 -12.49 -6.86 -25.90
N GLN A 58 -13.62 -7.16 -25.31
CA GLN A 58 -13.77 -8.30 -24.41
C GLN A 58 -13.80 -9.61 -25.21
N VAL A 59 -12.84 -10.49 -24.94
CA VAL A 59 -12.74 -11.82 -25.55
C VAL A 59 -13.48 -12.85 -24.69
N ARG A 60 -13.36 -12.72 -23.36
CA ARG A 60 -14.05 -13.54 -22.38
C ARG A 60 -14.62 -12.64 -21.29
N LYS A 61 -15.86 -12.86 -20.93
CA LYS A 61 -16.55 -12.16 -19.84
C LYS A 61 -15.96 -12.54 -18.47
N PRO A 62 -16.03 -11.65 -17.47
CA PRO A 62 -15.62 -11.96 -16.11
C PRO A 62 -16.52 -13.04 -15.50
N ASN A 63 -15.98 -13.75 -14.50
CA ASN A 63 -16.74 -14.65 -13.65
C ASN A 63 -17.49 -13.84 -12.58
N ASP A 64 -18.58 -14.43 -12.04
CA ASP A 64 -19.41 -13.79 -11.02
C ASP A 64 -18.71 -13.70 -9.64
N LYS A 65 -17.72 -14.56 -9.39
CA LYS A 65 -17.03 -14.64 -8.08
C LYS A 65 -15.64 -14.02 -8.16
N MET A 66 -15.41 -13.03 -7.28
CA MET A 66 -14.11 -12.41 -7.09
C MET A 66 -13.57 -12.69 -5.67
N GLN A 67 -12.25 -12.93 -5.57
CA GLN A 67 -11.52 -13.11 -4.32
C GLN A 67 -10.18 -12.37 -4.43
N VAL A 68 -10.26 -11.06 -4.51
CA VAL A 68 -9.06 -10.21 -4.52
C VAL A 68 -8.28 -10.36 -3.20
N CYS A 69 -6.97 -10.33 -3.28
CA CYS A 69 -6.11 -10.50 -2.11
C CYS A 69 -6.08 -9.24 -1.26
N SER A 70 -6.54 -9.31 0.01
CA SER A 70 -6.50 -8.17 0.95
C SER A 70 -5.10 -7.63 1.21
N PHE A 71 -4.06 -8.42 0.94
CA PHE A 71 -2.67 -8.03 1.08
C PHE A 71 -2.28 -6.81 0.22
N PHE A 72 -3.02 -6.55 -0.86
CA PHE A 72 -2.85 -5.32 -1.65
C PHE A 72 -3.11 -4.06 -0.83
N TRP A 73 -4.07 -4.07 0.07
CA TRP A 73 -4.34 -2.91 0.95
C TRP A 73 -3.48 -2.92 2.21
N VAL A 74 -3.31 -4.08 2.84
CA VAL A 74 -2.62 -4.17 4.12
C VAL A 74 -1.12 -3.87 3.99
N TYR A 75 -0.47 -4.39 2.96
CA TYR A 75 0.98 -4.37 2.85
C TYR A 75 1.51 -3.84 1.51
N PHE A 76 1.06 -4.45 0.39
CA PHE A 76 1.70 -4.30 -0.90
C PHE A 76 1.47 -2.94 -1.57
N GLY A 77 0.24 -2.44 -1.54
CA GLY A 77 -0.18 -1.25 -2.28
C GLY A 77 0.49 0.04 -1.80
N PHE A 78 0.75 0.93 -2.73
CA PHE A 78 1.19 2.26 -2.39
C PHE A 78 0.00 3.07 -1.81
N PRO A 79 0.18 3.95 -0.80
CA PRO A 79 -0.93 4.61 -0.11
C PRO A 79 -1.94 5.34 -0.99
N SER A 80 -1.49 5.95 -2.09
CA SER A 80 -2.38 6.65 -3.04
C SER A 80 -3.06 5.74 -4.06
N CYS A 81 -2.84 4.42 -4.02
CA CYS A 81 -3.49 3.48 -4.94
C CYS A 81 -4.92 3.19 -4.54
N ASP A 82 -5.75 3.00 -5.56
CA ASP A 82 -7.10 2.46 -5.43
C ASP A 82 -7.18 1.10 -6.12
N TYR A 83 -7.42 0.04 -5.36
CA TYR A 83 -7.73 -1.28 -5.92
C TYR A 83 -9.22 -1.53 -5.81
N GLU A 84 -9.86 -1.92 -6.91
CA GLU A 84 -11.31 -2.16 -6.99
C GLU A 84 -12.15 -0.98 -6.47
N GLY A 85 -11.65 0.26 -6.65
CA GLY A 85 -12.30 1.47 -6.18
C GLY A 85 -12.15 1.77 -4.69
N ILE A 86 -11.28 1.04 -3.97
CA ILE A 86 -11.03 1.22 -2.54
C ILE A 86 -9.58 1.66 -2.33
N ASN A 87 -9.40 2.83 -1.71
CA ASN A 87 -8.08 3.42 -1.46
C ASN A 87 -7.30 2.68 -0.37
N VAL A 88 -6.01 2.49 -0.61
CA VAL A 88 -5.10 1.77 0.30
C VAL A 88 -4.96 2.47 1.65
N ASP A 89 -4.74 3.77 1.68
CA ASP A 89 -4.49 4.49 2.94
C ASP A 89 -5.76 4.60 3.79
N ILE A 90 -6.93 4.73 3.15
CA ILE A 90 -8.24 4.68 3.84
C ILE A 90 -8.41 3.35 4.56
N VAL A 91 -8.08 2.23 3.90
CA VAL A 91 -8.16 0.89 4.52
C VAL A 91 -7.18 0.75 5.67
N ARG A 92 -5.92 1.20 5.52
CA ARG A 92 -4.92 1.17 6.59
C ARG A 92 -5.34 1.98 7.81
N ASN A 93 -5.89 3.17 7.59
CA ASN A 93 -6.44 3.99 8.66
C ASN A 93 -7.59 3.26 9.39
N ALA A 94 -8.54 2.68 8.65
CA ALA A 94 -9.66 1.95 9.24
C ALA A 94 -9.21 0.72 10.04
N LEU A 95 -8.22 -0.02 9.55
CA LEU A 95 -7.62 -1.16 10.27
C LEU A 95 -6.94 -0.70 11.57
N GLY A 96 -6.14 0.36 11.48
CA GLY A 96 -5.50 0.96 12.66
C GLY A 96 -6.52 1.45 13.68
N GLU A 97 -7.59 2.11 13.25
CA GLU A 97 -8.66 2.60 14.13
C GLU A 97 -9.37 1.45 14.85
N ALA A 98 -9.68 0.38 14.13
CA ALA A 98 -10.28 -0.82 14.73
C ALA A 98 -9.36 -1.45 15.78
N LEU A 99 -8.05 -1.54 15.48
CA LEU A 99 -7.06 -2.05 16.41
C LEU A 99 -6.91 -1.16 17.65
N GLY A 100 -6.85 0.17 17.48
CA GLY A 100 -6.77 1.12 18.57
C GLY A 100 -7.97 1.10 19.51
N LYS A 101 -9.19 0.89 18.97
CA LYS A 101 -10.41 0.68 19.76
C LYS A 101 -10.42 -0.62 20.53
N ALA A 102 -9.85 -1.68 19.96
CA ALA A 102 -9.78 -3.00 20.58
C ALA A 102 -8.69 -3.12 21.65
N ASP A 103 -7.65 -2.30 21.55
CA ASP A 103 -6.53 -2.29 22.51
C ASP A 103 -6.89 -1.46 23.75
N VAL A 104 -7.46 -2.13 24.77
CA VAL A 104 -7.88 -1.48 26.02
C VAL A 104 -6.75 -1.38 27.05
N ASP A 105 -5.75 -2.25 26.99
CA ASP A 105 -4.76 -2.43 28.05
C ASP A 105 -3.50 -1.59 27.88
N THR A 106 -3.14 -1.20 26.64
CA THR A 106 -1.92 -0.48 26.37
C THR A 106 -2.03 1.00 26.78
N GLU A 107 -1.18 1.41 27.71
CA GLU A 107 -0.99 2.82 28.04
C GLU A 107 0.17 3.43 27.25
N ALA A 108 -0.10 4.45 26.45
CA ALA A 108 0.90 5.15 25.66
C ALA A 108 0.66 6.66 25.59
N ASP A 109 1.74 7.42 25.49
CA ASP A 109 1.69 8.86 25.32
C ASP A 109 1.35 9.26 23.88
N PHE A 110 1.72 8.44 22.90
CA PHE A 110 1.38 8.62 21.49
C PHE A 110 1.65 7.37 20.66
N ALA A 111 1.06 7.33 19.47
CA ALA A 111 1.34 6.33 18.44
C ALA A 111 2.34 6.87 17.40
N CYS A 112 3.14 5.98 16.84
CA CYS A 112 4.14 6.27 15.80
C CYS A 112 4.16 5.14 14.77
N GLY A 113 4.10 5.47 13.48
CA GLY A 113 4.25 4.47 12.42
C GLY A 113 5.71 4.18 12.09
N ILE A 114 6.01 2.93 11.78
CA ILE A 114 7.27 2.57 11.13
C ILE A 114 7.23 3.15 9.71
N PRO A 115 8.14 4.06 9.35
CA PRO A 115 8.06 4.72 8.06
C PRO A 115 8.54 3.82 6.91
N ASP A 116 7.84 3.84 5.75
CA ASP A 116 6.69 4.69 5.46
C ASP A 116 5.35 3.91 5.60
N SER A 117 5.38 2.59 5.50
CA SER A 117 4.22 1.71 5.35
C SER A 117 3.31 1.64 6.59
N GLY A 118 3.89 1.71 7.79
CA GLY A 118 3.13 1.71 9.05
C GLY A 118 2.44 3.04 9.40
N ILE A 119 2.66 4.10 8.62
CA ILE A 119 2.12 5.44 8.96
C ILE A 119 0.59 5.45 8.94
N GLY A 120 -0.04 4.94 7.89
CA GLY A 120 -1.50 4.89 7.79
C GLY A 120 -2.14 4.12 8.94
N HIS A 121 -1.59 2.96 9.27
CA HIS A 121 -2.03 2.14 10.42
C HIS A 121 -1.89 2.90 11.75
N ALA A 122 -0.76 3.60 11.96
CA ALA A 122 -0.51 4.34 13.20
C ALA A 122 -1.42 5.56 13.37
N ILE A 123 -1.76 6.25 12.29
CA ILE A 123 -2.73 7.35 12.31
C ILE A 123 -4.09 6.82 12.74
N GLY A 124 -4.55 5.74 12.11
CA GLY A 124 -5.80 5.09 12.51
C GLY A 124 -5.79 4.61 13.95
N TYR A 125 -4.72 3.94 14.38
CA TYR A 125 -4.58 3.48 15.77
C TYR A 125 -4.67 4.64 16.77
N ALA A 126 -3.99 5.74 16.49
CA ALA A 126 -4.04 6.94 17.32
C ALA A 126 -5.48 7.48 17.49
N ILE A 127 -6.23 7.51 16.39
CA ILE A 127 -7.65 7.90 16.39
C ILE A 127 -8.48 6.92 17.24
N GLY A 128 -8.35 5.61 17.00
CA GLY A 128 -9.13 4.60 17.73
C GLY A 128 -8.82 4.54 19.21
N LYS A 129 -7.55 4.74 19.60
CA LYS A 129 -7.09 4.73 21.00
C LYS A 129 -7.34 6.08 21.72
N GLY A 130 -7.61 7.16 20.98
CA GLY A 130 -7.78 8.50 21.56
C GLY A 130 -6.47 9.15 22.03
N ILE A 131 -5.33 8.79 21.42
CA ILE A 131 -4.00 9.35 21.71
C ILE A 131 -3.44 10.09 20.49
N PRO A 132 -2.46 11.00 20.64
CA PRO A 132 -1.88 11.69 19.50
C PRO A 132 -1.05 10.75 18.61
N TYR A 133 -1.05 10.99 17.30
CA TYR A 133 -0.03 10.48 16.39
C TYR A 133 1.16 11.43 16.35
N LYS A 134 2.39 10.92 16.45
CA LYS A 134 3.63 11.71 16.30
C LYS A 134 4.69 10.96 15.50
N ARG A 135 5.51 11.70 14.78
CA ARG A 135 6.64 11.14 14.00
C ARG A 135 7.86 10.97 14.90
N GLY A 136 7.83 9.98 15.79
CA GLY A 136 8.92 9.66 16.70
C GLY A 136 10.14 9.08 15.99
N ILE A 137 9.92 8.43 14.84
CA ILE A 137 11.00 7.94 13.96
C ILE A 137 10.77 8.44 12.54
N LEU A 138 11.87 8.67 11.82
CA LEU A 138 11.84 9.17 10.44
C LEU A 138 12.77 8.32 9.57
N LYS A 139 12.39 8.20 8.31
CA LYS A 139 13.22 7.54 7.30
C LYS A 139 14.18 8.56 6.67
N TYR A 140 15.46 8.20 6.63
CA TYR A 140 16.48 8.97 5.92
C TYR A 140 16.64 8.43 4.50
N THR A 141 15.98 9.08 3.56
CA THR A 141 15.86 8.61 2.17
C THR A 141 17.12 8.68 1.30
N PRO A 142 18.12 9.57 1.54
CA PRO A 142 19.32 9.64 0.70
C PRO A 142 20.22 8.40 0.77
N THR A 143 20.00 7.49 1.72
CA THR A 143 20.80 6.28 1.90
C THR A 143 19.99 5.04 1.53
N TRP A 144 20.59 4.03 0.97
CA TRP A 144 20.22 2.63 0.77
C TRP A 144 18.71 2.31 0.44
N PRO A 145 18.43 1.57 -0.63
CA PRO A 145 17.05 1.32 -1.07
C PRO A 145 16.22 0.47 -0.08
N ARG A 146 16.72 -0.68 0.42
CA ARG A 146 16.00 -1.56 1.36
C ARG A 146 16.93 -2.16 2.40
N SER A 147 16.55 -2.10 3.70
CA SER A 147 17.39 -2.55 4.81
C SER A 147 17.55 -4.06 4.93
N PHE A 148 16.61 -4.85 4.40
CA PHE A 148 16.64 -6.31 4.45
C PHE A 148 17.38 -6.97 3.28
N THR A 149 17.81 -6.19 2.28
CA THR A 149 18.48 -6.70 1.07
C THR A 149 19.88 -7.29 1.34
N PRO A 150 20.71 -6.76 2.26
CA PRO A 150 22.01 -7.35 2.54
C PRO A 150 21.90 -8.76 3.14
N SER A 151 22.74 -9.68 2.68
CA SER A 151 22.76 -11.07 3.14
C SER A 151 23.24 -11.23 4.59
N GLN A 152 24.16 -10.36 5.03
CA GLN A 152 24.74 -10.41 6.38
C GLN A 152 23.93 -9.60 7.39
N GLN A 153 23.67 -10.18 8.58
CA GLN A 153 22.89 -9.53 9.64
C GLN A 153 23.53 -8.23 10.15
N SER A 154 24.84 -8.20 10.28
CA SER A 154 25.59 -6.99 10.70
C SER A 154 25.37 -5.82 9.73
N MET A 155 25.37 -6.10 8.43
CA MET A 155 25.09 -5.09 7.40
C MET A 155 23.64 -4.63 7.45
N ARG A 156 22.68 -5.55 7.64
CA ARG A 156 21.25 -5.18 7.82
C ARG A 156 21.05 -4.25 9.01
N ASN A 157 21.70 -4.55 10.15
CA ASN A 157 21.64 -3.70 11.34
C ASN A 157 22.26 -2.32 11.11
N LEU A 158 23.38 -2.26 10.39
CA LEU A 158 24.02 -0.98 10.05
C LEU A 158 23.12 -0.15 9.14
N VAL A 159 22.55 -0.76 8.08
CA VAL A 159 21.65 -0.08 7.15
C VAL A 159 20.38 0.40 7.86
N ALA A 160 19.79 -0.40 8.73
CA ALA A 160 18.63 0.01 9.53
C ALA A 160 18.95 1.20 10.43
N LYS A 161 20.11 1.18 11.13
CA LYS A 161 20.58 2.27 11.98
C LYS A 161 20.82 3.58 11.21
N MET A 162 21.29 3.49 9.97
CA MET A 162 21.53 4.66 9.12
C MET A 162 20.25 5.21 8.51
N LYS A 163 19.26 4.34 8.26
CA LYS A 163 18.04 4.66 7.53
C LYS A 163 16.93 5.16 8.43
N ILE A 164 16.84 4.65 9.65
CA ILE A 164 15.80 5.01 10.62
C ILE A 164 16.39 5.90 11.69
N LEU A 165 15.95 7.16 11.70
CA LEU A 165 16.43 8.18 12.63
C LEU A 165 15.38 8.46 13.72
N PRO A 166 15.69 8.18 14.99
CA PRO A 166 14.82 8.53 16.10
C PRO A 166 14.83 10.02 16.41
N ASN A 167 13.66 10.61 16.62
CA ASN A 167 13.54 11.94 17.20
C ASN A 167 13.69 11.85 18.72
N ARG A 168 14.92 11.94 19.19
CA ARG A 168 15.27 11.69 20.60
C ARG A 168 14.51 12.59 21.57
N GLN A 169 14.36 13.88 21.26
CA GLN A 169 13.61 14.83 22.13
C GLN A 169 12.13 14.45 22.29
N MET A 170 11.56 13.88 21.24
CA MET A 170 10.15 13.45 21.26
C MET A 170 9.96 12.11 21.98
N LEU A 171 10.93 11.21 21.90
CA LEU A 171 10.85 9.84 22.40
C LEU A 171 11.30 9.71 23.86
N THR A 172 12.26 10.55 24.32
CA THR A 172 12.85 10.40 25.65
C THR A 172 11.79 10.51 26.75
N GLY A 173 11.72 9.49 27.60
CA GLY A 173 10.79 9.42 28.72
C GLY A 173 9.34 9.20 28.33
N LYS A 174 9.05 8.80 27.10
CA LYS A 174 7.70 8.55 26.58
C LYS A 174 7.42 7.05 26.35
N ARG A 175 6.20 6.65 26.63
CA ARG A 175 5.64 5.35 26.23
C ARG A 175 5.06 5.50 24.83
N VAL A 176 5.55 4.73 23.88
CA VAL A 176 5.19 4.88 22.47
C VAL A 176 4.73 3.54 21.90
N VAL A 177 3.57 3.55 21.26
CA VAL A 177 3.15 2.41 20.44
C VAL A 177 3.70 2.61 19.03
N PHE A 178 4.45 1.64 18.55
CA PHE A 178 4.91 1.57 17.16
C PHE A 178 3.97 0.65 16.38
N CYS A 179 3.44 1.16 15.28
CA CYS A 179 2.61 0.40 14.36
C CYS A 179 3.39 0.10 13.08
N ASP A 180 3.24 -1.12 12.59
CA ASP A 180 3.86 -1.59 11.34
C ASP A 180 2.81 -2.37 10.54
N ASP A 181 3.10 -2.66 9.27
CA ASP A 181 2.25 -3.39 8.33
C ASP A 181 2.65 -4.87 8.16
N SER A 182 3.65 -5.33 8.92
CA SER A 182 4.19 -6.70 8.88
C SER A 182 4.06 -7.47 10.18
#